data_a0cf673637289f519c0a86783b3a52d1
#
_entry.id   a0cf673637289f519c0a86783b3a52d1
#
_cell.length_a   1.000
_cell.length_b   1.000
_cell.length_c   1.000
_cell.angle_alpha   90.00
_cell.angle_beta   90.00
_cell.angle_gamma   90.00
#
_symmetry.space_group_name_H-M   'P 1'
#
loop_
_entity.id
_entity.type
_entity.pdbx_description
1 polymer ?
#
loop_
_entity_poly.entity_id
_entity_poly.type
_entity_poly.pdbx_seq_one_letter_code
_entity_poly.pdbx_strand_id
1 'polypeptide(L)'
;MHIAIIGNIGAGKTTLTQMLGDYFKWEVMYEAVEGNPYLADFYTDMDRWAFNLQIYFLNNRFAQVQKIRETTYSTIVQDRTIFEDAYIFARNLYESGVLTDRDYQTYLLLFESIIRTVSQPDLLIYLKADIPKLVSQIKKRGREFEADISIDYLTNLNRYYEDFVQNYEDGKILEIDVNNMDFESNPKDFNHIVTLLNKELFYV
;
A
#
# COMPACT_ATOMS: atom_id res chain seq x y z
N MET A 1 -7.95 -14.48 9.25
CA MET A 1 -7.36 -13.19 9.69
C MET A 1 -6.82 -12.47 8.46
N HIS A 2 -7.02 -11.16 8.40
CA HIS A 2 -6.55 -10.30 7.31
C HIS A 2 -5.54 -9.29 7.85
N ILE A 3 -4.30 -9.38 7.38
CA ILE A 3 -3.20 -8.45 7.70
C ILE A 3 -2.88 -7.67 6.43
N ALA A 4 -2.75 -6.36 6.53
CA ALA A 4 -2.36 -5.56 5.37
C ALA A 4 -1.10 -4.75 5.67
N ILE A 5 -0.20 -4.67 4.69
CA ILE A 5 1.04 -3.90 4.77
C ILE A 5 0.88 -2.63 3.96
N ILE A 6 0.95 -1.49 4.64
CA ILE A 6 0.82 -0.17 4.07
C ILE A 6 2.13 0.61 4.14
N GLY A 7 2.26 1.63 3.30
CA GLY A 7 3.45 2.49 3.26
C GLY A 7 3.75 3.00 1.86
N ASN A 8 4.60 3.98 1.76
CA ASN A 8 4.93 4.70 0.54
C ASN A 8 5.60 3.81 -0.53
N ILE A 9 5.71 4.31 -1.74
CA ILE A 9 6.47 3.68 -2.85
C ILE A 9 7.94 3.54 -2.39
N GLY A 10 8.48 2.32 -2.51
CA GLY A 10 9.85 2.02 -2.05
C GLY A 10 10.00 1.63 -0.58
N ALA A 11 8.94 1.62 0.24
CA ALA A 11 9.02 1.24 1.65
C ALA A 11 9.32 -0.26 1.90
N GLY A 12 9.22 -1.12 0.87
CA GLY A 12 9.53 -2.55 0.99
C GLY A 12 8.30 -3.45 1.25
N LYS A 13 7.08 -2.93 1.04
CA LYS A 13 5.83 -3.67 1.28
C LYS A 13 5.80 -5.05 0.62
N THR A 14 6.03 -5.10 -0.69
CA THR A 14 5.98 -6.35 -1.47
C THR A 14 6.97 -7.39 -0.97
N THR A 15 8.19 -6.96 -0.65
CA THR A 15 9.23 -7.81 -0.08
C THR A 15 8.79 -8.37 1.28
N LEU A 16 8.30 -7.51 2.17
CA LEU A 16 7.85 -7.95 3.50
C LEU A 16 6.62 -8.86 3.39
N THR A 17 5.68 -8.57 2.49
CA THR A 17 4.50 -9.40 2.23
C THR A 17 4.93 -10.83 1.83
N GLN A 18 5.86 -10.95 0.89
CA GLN A 18 6.42 -12.25 0.48
C GLN A 18 7.10 -12.97 1.65
N MET A 19 7.97 -12.28 2.37
CA MET A 19 8.74 -12.87 3.47
C MET A 19 7.84 -13.36 4.61
N LEU A 20 6.80 -12.60 4.98
CA LEU A 20 5.82 -13.02 5.99
C LEU A 20 4.97 -14.18 5.51
N GLY A 21 4.53 -14.16 4.24
CA GLY A 21 3.83 -15.27 3.61
C GLY A 21 4.64 -16.57 3.66
N ASP A 22 5.92 -16.50 3.31
CA ASP A 22 6.82 -17.66 3.33
C ASP A 22 7.12 -18.16 4.75
N TYR A 23 7.32 -17.24 5.69
CA TYR A 23 7.66 -17.59 7.08
C TYR A 23 6.48 -18.22 7.83
N PHE A 24 5.30 -17.60 7.75
CA PHE A 24 4.11 -18.04 8.47
C PHE A 24 3.22 -19.00 7.67
N LYS A 25 3.54 -19.25 6.40
CA LYS A 25 2.70 -20.01 5.45
C LYS A 25 1.32 -19.38 5.24
N TRP A 26 1.28 -18.05 5.24
CA TRP A 26 0.08 -17.29 4.96
C TRP A 26 -0.17 -17.12 3.45
N GLU A 27 -1.42 -16.94 3.08
CA GLU A 27 -1.78 -16.58 1.71
C GLU A 27 -1.38 -15.12 1.41
N VAL A 28 -0.81 -14.88 0.23
CA VAL A 28 -0.26 -13.57 -0.16
C VAL A 28 -1.11 -12.96 -1.25
N MET A 29 -1.40 -11.67 -1.11
CA MET A 29 -2.04 -10.86 -2.15
C MET A 29 -1.18 -9.66 -2.49
N TYR A 30 -0.71 -9.61 -3.75
CA TYR A 30 0.14 -8.55 -4.25
C TYR A 30 -0.65 -7.43 -4.92
N GLU A 31 -0.07 -6.24 -4.93
CA GLU A 31 -0.56 -5.13 -5.75
C GLU A 31 -0.46 -5.48 -7.25
N ALA A 32 -1.49 -5.11 -8.02
CA ALA A 32 -1.57 -5.37 -9.47
C ALA A 32 -0.68 -4.38 -10.26
N VAL A 33 0.62 -4.49 -10.10
CA VAL A 33 1.63 -3.69 -10.82
C VAL A 33 2.02 -4.35 -12.15
N GLU A 34 2.30 -5.66 -12.11
CA GLU A 34 2.64 -6.42 -13.31
C GLU A 34 1.44 -6.56 -14.23
N GLY A 35 1.64 -6.27 -15.52
CA GLY A 35 0.56 -6.29 -16.51
C GLY A 35 -0.47 -5.16 -16.40
N ASN A 36 -0.22 -4.15 -15.55
CA ASN A 36 -1.06 -2.97 -15.48
C ASN A 36 -0.92 -2.14 -16.76
N PRO A 37 -2.01 -1.99 -17.55
CA PRO A 37 -1.92 -1.35 -18.87
C PRO A 37 -1.75 0.18 -18.81
N TYR A 38 -1.93 0.79 -17.64
CA TYR A 38 -1.92 2.25 -17.48
C TYR A 38 -0.70 2.76 -16.72
N LEU A 39 0.04 1.91 -16.01
CA LEU A 39 1.03 2.36 -15.04
C LEU A 39 2.21 3.08 -15.71
N ALA A 40 2.74 2.55 -16.81
CA ALA A 40 3.83 3.19 -17.55
C ALA A 40 3.36 4.49 -18.21
N ASP A 41 2.18 4.49 -18.83
CA ASP A 41 1.60 5.66 -19.46
C ASP A 41 1.31 6.77 -18.43
N PHE A 42 0.86 6.40 -17.23
CA PHE A 42 0.62 7.34 -16.15
C PHE A 42 1.89 8.12 -15.75
N TYR A 43 3.02 7.46 -15.59
CA TYR A 43 4.27 8.17 -15.27
C TYR A 43 4.78 9.04 -16.43
N THR A 44 4.35 8.79 -17.66
CA THR A 44 4.67 9.62 -18.82
C THR A 44 3.75 10.84 -18.94
N ASP A 45 2.44 10.66 -18.66
CA ASP A 45 1.41 11.71 -18.76
C ASP A 45 0.35 11.49 -17.67
N MET A 46 0.65 12.03 -16.45
CA MET A 46 -0.22 11.85 -15.30
C MET A 46 -1.61 12.43 -15.50
N ASP A 47 -1.71 13.63 -16.10
CA ASP A 47 -2.98 14.32 -16.31
C ASP A 47 -3.93 13.51 -17.20
N ARG A 48 -3.37 12.83 -18.18
CA ARG A 48 -4.16 11.99 -19.10
C ARG A 48 -4.60 10.67 -18.47
N TRP A 49 -3.74 10.03 -17.67
CA TRP A 49 -3.93 8.64 -17.29
C TRP A 49 -4.29 8.40 -15.83
N ALA A 50 -4.25 9.45 -14.98
CA ALA A 50 -4.50 9.31 -13.55
C ALA A 50 -5.84 8.65 -13.23
N PHE A 51 -6.94 9.13 -13.84
CA PHE A 51 -8.27 8.57 -13.59
C PHE A 51 -8.34 7.09 -13.99
N ASN A 52 -7.85 6.75 -15.17
CA ASN A 52 -7.85 5.36 -15.67
C ASN A 52 -7.07 4.44 -14.74
N LEU A 53 -5.87 4.88 -14.31
CA LEU A 53 -5.03 4.13 -13.38
C LEU A 53 -5.71 3.91 -12.04
N GLN A 54 -6.33 4.95 -11.45
CA GLN A 54 -7.00 4.85 -10.17
C GLN A 54 -8.22 3.91 -10.24
N ILE A 55 -9.00 3.95 -11.32
CA ILE A 55 -10.11 3.01 -11.53
C ILE A 55 -9.60 1.57 -11.71
N TYR A 56 -8.49 1.38 -12.42
CA TYR A 56 -7.88 0.06 -12.58
C TYR A 56 -7.43 -0.53 -11.23
N PHE A 57 -6.73 0.25 -10.41
CA PHE A 57 -6.33 -0.20 -9.07
C PHE A 57 -7.54 -0.49 -8.18
N LEU A 58 -8.54 0.39 -8.16
CA LEU A 58 -9.76 0.20 -7.38
C LEU A 58 -10.49 -1.10 -7.74
N ASN A 59 -10.61 -1.41 -9.04
CA ASN A 59 -11.23 -2.64 -9.52
C ASN A 59 -10.45 -3.89 -9.07
N ASN A 60 -9.12 -3.89 -9.23
CA ASN A 60 -8.28 -5.02 -8.80
C ASN A 60 -8.35 -5.20 -7.28
N ARG A 61 -8.34 -4.11 -6.52
CA ARG A 61 -8.44 -4.13 -5.08
C ARG A 61 -9.79 -4.67 -4.61
N PHE A 62 -10.86 -4.29 -5.31
CA PHE A 62 -12.19 -4.84 -5.03
C PHE A 62 -12.24 -6.37 -5.25
N ALA A 63 -11.64 -6.88 -6.33
CA ALA A 63 -11.53 -8.31 -6.55
C ALA A 63 -10.76 -9.03 -5.42
N GLN A 64 -9.67 -8.43 -4.92
CA GLN A 64 -8.94 -8.95 -3.76
C GLN A 64 -9.81 -8.98 -2.50
N VAL A 65 -10.56 -7.90 -2.22
CA VAL A 65 -11.48 -7.83 -1.07
C VAL A 65 -12.54 -8.94 -1.14
N GLN A 66 -13.11 -9.22 -2.32
CA GLN A 66 -14.06 -10.32 -2.48
C GLN A 66 -13.41 -11.66 -2.11
N LYS A 67 -12.19 -11.92 -2.58
CA LYS A 67 -11.45 -13.14 -2.25
C LYS A 67 -11.14 -13.24 -0.75
N ILE A 68 -10.77 -12.12 -0.09
CA ILE A 68 -10.53 -12.09 1.36
C ILE A 68 -11.79 -12.50 2.13
N ARG A 69 -12.96 -12.00 1.72
CA ARG A 69 -14.25 -12.35 2.36
C ARG A 69 -14.61 -13.83 2.24
N GLU A 70 -14.25 -14.45 1.11
CA GLU A 70 -14.51 -15.89 0.87
C GLU A 70 -13.53 -16.79 1.63
N THR A 71 -12.41 -16.26 2.10
CA THR A 71 -11.36 -17.01 2.78
C THR A 71 -11.65 -17.10 4.28
N THR A 72 -12.07 -18.28 4.76
CA THR A 72 -12.50 -18.46 6.16
C THR A 72 -11.47 -19.10 7.08
N TYR A 73 -10.48 -19.82 6.53
CA TYR A 73 -9.60 -20.68 7.34
C TYR A 73 -8.11 -20.34 7.26
N SER A 74 -7.70 -19.39 6.43
CA SER A 74 -6.31 -18.97 6.33
C SER A 74 -6.12 -17.52 6.76
N THR A 75 -4.89 -17.19 7.16
CA THR A 75 -4.46 -15.80 7.30
C THR A 75 -4.00 -15.32 5.94
N ILE A 76 -4.44 -14.12 5.56
CA ILE A 76 -4.04 -13.44 4.34
C ILE A 76 -3.18 -12.26 4.72
N VAL A 77 -2.04 -12.09 4.03
CA VAL A 77 -1.23 -10.87 4.07
C VAL A 77 -1.32 -10.17 2.72
N GLN A 78 -1.75 -8.91 2.75
CA GLN A 78 -2.03 -8.11 1.56
C GLN A 78 -1.03 -6.96 1.42
N ASP A 79 -0.44 -6.79 0.24
CA ASP A 79 0.36 -5.64 -0.15
C ASP A 79 -0.58 -4.52 -0.59
N ARG A 80 -0.73 -3.51 0.28
CA ARG A 80 -1.57 -2.33 0.12
C ARG A 80 -3.08 -2.63 0.21
N THR A 81 -3.83 -1.66 0.69
CA THR A 81 -5.29 -1.73 0.89
C THR A 81 -6.05 -0.84 -0.09
N ILE A 82 -7.36 -1.07 -0.18
CA ILE A 82 -8.28 -0.18 -0.91
C ILE A 82 -8.36 1.22 -0.29
N PHE A 83 -8.07 1.36 1.01
CA PHE A 83 -8.10 2.64 1.71
C PHE A 83 -6.98 3.57 1.25
N GLU A 84 -5.77 3.03 0.99
CA GLU A 84 -4.64 3.79 0.45
C GLU A 84 -4.94 4.34 -0.94
N ASP A 85 -5.62 3.54 -1.78
CA ASP A 85 -5.97 3.96 -3.14
C ASP A 85 -6.80 5.25 -3.14
N ALA A 86 -7.77 5.38 -2.20
CA ALA A 86 -8.64 6.55 -2.09
C ALA A 86 -8.02 7.68 -1.25
N TYR A 87 -7.62 7.37 -0.01
CA TYR A 87 -7.26 8.40 0.98
C TYR A 87 -5.85 8.95 0.79
N ILE A 88 -5.00 8.26 0.03
CA ILE A 88 -3.61 8.65 -0.20
C ILE A 88 -3.38 8.95 -1.68
N PHE A 89 -3.54 7.98 -2.57
CA PHE A 89 -3.16 8.15 -3.97
C PHE A 89 -4.12 9.02 -4.75
N ALA A 90 -5.41 8.71 -4.78
CA ALA A 90 -6.39 9.52 -5.51
C ALA A 90 -6.50 10.94 -4.91
N ARG A 91 -6.44 11.06 -3.57
CA ARG A 91 -6.40 12.34 -2.88
C ARG A 91 -5.18 13.16 -3.28
N ASN A 92 -3.98 12.57 -3.29
CA ASN A 92 -2.76 13.26 -3.71
C ASN A 92 -2.87 13.78 -5.16
N LEU A 93 -3.38 12.96 -6.08
CA LEU A 93 -3.56 13.35 -7.47
C LEU A 93 -4.57 14.47 -7.64
N TYR A 94 -5.61 14.49 -6.83
CA TYR A 94 -6.59 15.57 -6.81
C TYR A 94 -6.00 16.86 -6.23
N GLU A 95 -5.40 16.81 -5.05
CA GLU A 95 -4.85 18.01 -4.39
C GLU A 95 -3.65 18.61 -5.15
N SER A 96 -2.93 17.81 -5.95
CA SER A 96 -1.88 18.30 -6.87
C SER A 96 -2.41 18.77 -8.23
N GLY A 97 -3.72 18.74 -8.47
CA GLY A 97 -4.36 19.24 -9.68
C GLY A 97 -4.29 18.28 -10.89
N VAL A 98 -3.78 17.06 -10.70
CA VAL A 98 -3.69 16.01 -11.74
C VAL A 98 -5.05 15.39 -12.02
N LEU A 99 -5.84 15.11 -10.98
CA LEU A 99 -7.25 14.72 -11.15
C LEU A 99 -8.15 15.94 -11.12
N THR A 100 -9.07 16.05 -12.09
CA THR A 100 -10.11 17.09 -12.05
C THR A 100 -11.08 16.83 -10.89
N ASP A 101 -11.75 17.89 -10.41
CA ASP A 101 -12.78 17.76 -9.37
C ASP A 101 -13.86 16.74 -9.79
N ARG A 102 -14.34 16.80 -11.03
CA ARG A 102 -15.35 15.87 -11.57
C ARG A 102 -14.87 14.41 -11.53
N ASP A 103 -13.62 14.14 -11.91
CA ASP A 103 -13.06 12.78 -11.96
C ASP A 103 -12.85 12.26 -10.55
N TYR A 104 -12.34 13.10 -9.65
CA TYR A 104 -12.14 12.72 -8.24
C TYR A 104 -13.48 12.43 -7.55
N GLN A 105 -14.51 13.25 -7.73
CA GLN A 105 -15.84 12.99 -7.20
C GLN A 105 -16.45 11.69 -7.75
N THR A 106 -16.26 11.42 -9.04
CA THR A 106 -16.71 10.17 -9.67
C THR A 106 -16.00 8.95 -9.07
N TYR A 107 -14.68 9.07 -8.84
CA TYR A 107 -13.89 8.04 -8.17
C TYR A 107 -14.38 7.78 -6.74
N LEU A 108 -14.61 8.83 -5.95
CA LEU A 108 -15.09 8.72 -4.58
C LEU A 108 -16.47 8.06 -4.49
N LEU A 109 -17.41 8.40 -5.37
CA LEU A 109 -18.73 7.76 -5.42
C LEU A 109 -18.63 6.24 -5.66
N LEU A 110 -17.70 5.83 -6.54
CA LEU A 110 -17.45 4.40 -6.78
C LEU A 110 -16.79 3.75 -5.56
N PHE A 111 -15.76 4.39 -5.00
CA PHE A 111 -15.09 3.93 -3.79
C PHE A 111 -16.07 3.76 -2.62
N GLU A 112 -16.92 4.76 -2.35
CA GLU A 112 -17.91 4.70 -1.27
C GLU A 112 -18.93 3.57 -1.46
N SER A 113 -19.29 3.27 -2.70
CA SER A 113 -20.18 2.15 -3.02
C SER A 113 -19.53 0.80 -2.70
N ILE A 114 -18.22 0.67 -2.95
CA ILE A 114 -17.44 -0.53 -2.69
C ILE A 114 -17.17 -0.68 -1.19
N ILE A 115 -16.74 0.39 -0.51
CA ILE A 115 -16.25 0.34 0.86
C ILE A 115 -17.29 -0.12 1.87
N ARG A 116 -18.59 0.10 1.57
CA ARG A 116 -19.71 -0.40 2.41
C ARG A 116 -19.74 -1.92 2.53
N THR A 117 -19.04 -2.63 1.64
CA THR A 117 -18.98 -4.10 1.61
C THR A 117 -17.63 -4.64 2.06
N VAL A 118 -16.70 -3.76 2.42
CA VAL A 118 -15.32 -4.09 2.79
C VAL A 118 -15.20 -4.12 4.31
N SER A 119 -14.57 -5.19 4.83
CA SER A 119 -14.16 -5.24 6.24
C SER A 119 -12.77 -4.64 6.38
N GLN A 120 -12.53 -3.98 7.50
CA GLN A 120 -11.19 -3.51 7.85
C GLN A 120 -10.24 -4.70 8.06
N PRO A 121 -8.95 -4.55 7.77
CA PRO A 121 -7.93 -5.52 8.19
C PRO A 121 -7.92 -5.69 9.72
N ASP A 122 -7.65 -6.91 10.17
CA ASP A 122 -7.46 -7.20 11.61
C ASP A 122 -6.20 -6.51 12.15
N LEU A 123 -5.20 -6.28 11.28
CA LEU A 123 -3.98 -5.54 11.58
C LEU A 123 -3.46 -4.82 10.34
N LEU A 124 -3.15 -3.53 10.49
CA LEU A 124 -2.33 -2.78 9.53
C LEU A 124 -0.87 -2.77 10.00
N ILE A 125 0.06 -3.10 9.11
CA ILE A 125 1.50 -2.92 9.33
C ILE A 125 1.93 -1.71 8.49
N TYR A 126 2.25 -0.60 9.16
CA TYR A 126 2.74 0.60 8.49
C TYR A 126 4.26 0.62 8.45
N LEU A 127 4.82 0.55 7.23
CA LEU A 127 6.26 0.70 7.01
C LEU A 127 6.58 2.19 6.84
N LYS A 128 7.09 2.79 7.91
CA LYS A 128 7.52 4.19 7.92
C LYS A 128 8.93 4.32 7.37
N ALA A 129 9.09 5.13 6.32
CA ALA A 129 10.37 5.39 5.68
C ALA A 129 10.50 6.84 5.27
N ASP A 130 11.68 7.41 5.47
CA ASP A 130 12.04 8.76 5.06
C ASP A 130 12.35 8.82 3.55
N ILE A 131 12.22 9.99 2.95
CA ILE A 131 12.42 10.20 1.52
C ILE A 131 13.76 9.66 1.00
N PRO A 132 14.91 9.88 1.67
CA PRO A 132 16.17 9.29 1.23
C PRO A 132 16.17 7.77 1.14
N LYS A 133 15.52 7.09 2.10
CA LYS A 133 15.35 5.64 2.10
C LYS A 133 14.48 5.19 0.93
N LEU A 134 13.33 5.83 0.71
CA LEU A 134 12.42 5.53 -0.39
C LEU A 134 13.12 5.65 -1.76
N VAL A 135 13.79 6.78 -1.99
CA VAL A 135 14.54 7.03 -3.25
C VAL A 135 15.61 5.97 -3.47
N SER A 136 16.36 5.61 -2.43
CA SER A 136 17.37 4.55 -2.50
C SER A 136 16.78 3.21 -2.90
N GLN A 137 15.65 2.83 -2.30
CA GLN A 137 14.98 1.56 -2.60
C GLN A 137 14.33 1.53 -3.98
N ILE A 138 13.73 2.64 -4.43
CA ILE A 138 13.18 2.77 -5.78
C ILE A 138 14.30 2.58 -6.81
N LYS A 139 15.45 3.22 -6.62
CA LYS A 139 16.63 3.07 -7.50
C LYS A 139 17.17 1.63 -7.48
N LYS A 140 17.26 1.00 -6.29
CA LYS A 140 17.69 -0.41 -6.15
C LYS A 140 16.77 -1.36 -6.91
N ARG A 141 15.45 -1.11 -6.88
CA ARG A 141 14.44 -1.91 -7.58
C ARG A 141 14.52 -1.79 -9.10
N GLY A 142 14.87 -0.61 -9.62
CA GLY A 142 15.19 -0.38 -11.03
C GLY A 142 14.02 -0.51 -12.01
N ARG A 143 12.80 -0.20 -11.60
CA ARG A 143 11.66 -0.12 -12.53
C ARG A 143 11.77 1.15 -13.37
N GLU A 144 11.85 1.00 -14.70
CA GLU A 144 12.07 2.11 -15.63
C GLU A 144 11.04 3.25 -15.48
N PHE A 145 9.75 2.90 -15.35
CA PHE A 145 8.68 3.90 -15.20
C PHE A 145 8.69 4.63 -13.85
N GLU A 146 9.46 4.17 -12.86
CA GLU A 146 9.61 4.84 -11.56
C GLU A 146 10.86 5.73 -11.49
N ALA A 147 11.70 5.73 -12.51
CA ALA A 147 12.97 6.45 -12.49
C ALA A 147 12.80 7.96 -12.28
N ASP A 148 11.72 8.53 -12.78
CA ASP A 148 11.41 9.96 -12.78
C ASP A 148 10.41 10.37 -11.68
N ILE A 149 10.11 9.50 -10.70
CA ILE A 149 9.26 9.88 -9.57
C ILE A 149 9.88 11.05 -8.81
N SER A 150 9.14 12.17 -8.75
CA SER A 150 9.63 13.38 -8.08
C SER A 150 9.68 13.21 -6.55
N ILE A 151 10.65 13.90 -5.93
CA ILE A 151 10.77 13.96 -4.47
C ILE A 151 9.52 14.58 -3.84
N ASP A 152 8.96 15.61 -4.48
CA ASP A 152 7.74 16.28 -4.01
C ASP A 152 6.53 15.30 -4.00
N TYR A 153 6.40 14.46 -5.02
CA TYR A 153 5.36 13.44 -5.06
C TYR A 153 5.49 12.45 -3.88
N LEU A 154 6.69 11.92 -3.64
CA LEU A 154 6.96 11.04 -2.50
C LEU A 154 6.74 11.72 -1.16
N THR A 155 7.12 12.99 -1.04
CA THR A 155 6.93 13.80 0.19
C THR A 155 5.46 14.01 0.49
N ASN A 156 4.66 14.33 -0.52
CA ASN A 156 3.22 14.47 -0.36
C ASN A 156 2.58 13.15 0.06
N LEU A 157 2.95 12.04 -0.59
CA LEU A 157 2.47 10.71 -0.18
C LEU A 157 2.82 10.41 1.28
N ASN A 158 4.06 10.67 1.75
CA ASN A 158 4.43 10.45 3.15
C ASN A 158 3.53 11.25 4.10
N ARG A 159 3.25 12.52 3.78
CA ARG A 159 2.34 13.34 4.57
C ARG A 159 0.94 12.72 4.68
N TYR A 160 0.40 12.19 3.57
CA TYR A 160 -0.91 11.53 3.59
C TYR A 160 -0.90 10.19 4.32
N TYR A 161 0.22 9.44 4.28
CA TYR A 161 0.37 8.24 5.10
C TYR A 161 0.38 8.58 6.59
N GLU A 162 1.13 9.59 7.01
CA GLU A 162 1.16 10.04 8.41
C GLU A 162 -0.21 10.53 8.87
N ASP A 163 -0.90 11.33 8.05
CA ASP A 163 -2.26 11.80 8.32
C ASP A 163 -3.24 10.61 8.45
N PHE A 164 -3.18 9.65 7.53
CA PHE A 164 -4.00 8.45 7.57
C PHE A 164 -3.76 7.61 8.84
N VAL A 165 -2.50 7.33 9.17
CA VAL A 165 -2.13 6.52 10.34
C VAL A 165 -2.52 7.20 11.65
N GLN A 166 -2.33 8.52 11.77
CA GLN A 166 -2.69 9.29 12.97
C GLN A 166 -4.20 9.33 13.22
N ASN A 167 -5.00 9.28 12.17
CA ASN A 167 -6.47 9.36 12.25
C ASN A 167 -7.17 8.00 12.07
N TYR A 168 -6.41 6.90 12.03
CA TYR A 168 -6.99 5.57 11.86
C TYR A 168 -7.57 5.04 13.16
N GLU A 169 -8.89 4.93 13.24
CA GLU A 169 -9.62 4.46 14.42
C GLU A 169 -10.26 3.07 14.21
N ASP A 170 -10.23 2.53 13.00
CA ASP A 170 -11.00 1.35 12.60
C ASP A 170 -10.31 0.01 12.94
N GLY A 171 -9.17 0.02 13.61
CA GLY A 171 -8.44 -1.21 13.95
C GLY A 171 -7.06 -0.99 14.55
N LYS A 172 -6.26 -2.06 14.57
CA LYS A 172 -4.88 -2.03 15.08
C LYS A 172 -3.90 -1.59 14.00
N ILE A 173 -2.91 -0.77 14.39
CA ILE A 173 -1.75 -0.45 13.55
C ILE A 173 -0.47 -0.85 14.30
N LEU A 174 0.40 -1.57 13.59
CA LEU A 174 1.80 -1.78 13.98
C LEU A 174 2.69 -0.89 13.10
N GLU A 175 3.19 0.21 13.66
CA GLU A 175 4.16 1.06 12.98
C GLU A 175 5.57 0.46 13.10
N ILE A 176 6.27 0.33 11.97
CA ILE A 176 7.64 -0.15 11.88
C ILE A 176 8.49 0.88 11.14
N ASP A 177 9.43 1.50 11.84
CA ASP A 177 10.44 2.36 11.23
C ASP A 177 11.49 1.49 10.51
N VAL A 178 11.52 1.60 9.17
CA VAL A 178 12.42 0.81 8.32
C VAL A 178 13.64 1.60 7.80
N ASN A 179 13.87 2.83 8.30
CA ASN A 179 14.95 3.68 7.83
C ASN A 179 16.33 3.01 7.93
N ASN A 180 16.58 2.35 9.04
CA ASN A 180 17.85 1.68 9.33
C ASN A 180 17.78 0.14 9.19
N MET A 181 16.72 -0.38 8.56
CA MET A 181 16.54 -1.83 8.36
C MET A 181 16.86 -2.24 6.93
N ASP A 182 17.43 -3.44 6.80
CA ASP A 182 17.53 -4.19 5.55
C ASP A 182 17.01 -5.62 5.77
N PHE A 183 15.69 -5.72 6.04
CA PHE A 183 15.05 -6.99 6.37
C PHE A 183 15.09 -8.01 5.21
N GLU A 184 15.34 -7.56 3.97
CA GLU A 184 15.53 -8.45 2.81
C GLU A 184 16.86 -9.23 2.91
N SER A 185 17.95 -8.55 3.30
CA SER A 185 19.31 -9.13 3.31
C SER A 185 19.82 -9.46 4.72
N ASN A 186 19.24 -8.84 5.76
CA ASN A 186 19.65 -9.02 7.13
C ASN A 186 18.60 -9.80 7.94
N PRO A 187 18.83 -11.07 8.26
CA PRO A 187 17.89 -11.89 9.04
C PRO A 187 17.54 -11.33 10.43
N LYS A 188 18.42 -10.51 11.03
CA LYS A 188 18.13 -9.90 12.35
C LYS A 188 17.02 -8.88 12.25
N ASP A 189 16.99 -8.08 11.18
CA ASP A 189 15.95 -7.07 10.95
C ASP A 189 14.60 -7.75 10.68
N PHE A 190 14.58 -8.80 9.87
CA PHE A 190 13.37 -9.59 9.66
C PHE A 190 12.86 -10.25 10.94
N ASN A 191 13.75 -10.89 11.72
CA ASN A 191 13.38 -11.50 13.00
C ASN A 191 12.85 -10.46 14.01
N HIS A 192 13.34 -9.23 13.97
CA HIS A 192 12.80 -8.15 14.78
C HIS A 192 11.35 -7.85 14.39
N ILE A 193 11.06 -7.71 13.09
CA ILE A 193 9.69 -7.53 12.58
C ILE A 193 8.78 -8.68 13.00
N VAL A 194 9.23 -9.93 12.85
CA VAL A 194 8.47 -11.12 13.28
C VAL A 194 8.18 -11.09 14.77
N THR A 195 9.14 -10.62 15.59
CA THR A 195 8.95 -10.50 17.05
C THR A 195 7.88 -9.47 17.39
N LEU A 196 7.90 -8.29 16.74
CA LEU A 196 6.89 -7.26 16.91
C LEU A 196 5.51 -7.77 16.51
N LEU A 197 5.42 -8.42 15.36
CA LEU A 197 4.18 -8.97 14.83
C LEU A 197 3.58 -10.05 15.74
N ASN A 198 4.40 -10.98 16.24
CA ASN A 198 3.95 -12.00 17.17
C ASN A 198 3.39 -11.40 18.48
N LYS A 199 4.00 -10.32 18.95
CA LYS A 199 3.51 -9.59 20.14
C LYS A 199 2.12 -9.02 19.89
N GLU A 200 1.87 -8.43 18.72
CA GLU A 200 0.56 -7.84 18.39
C GLU A 200 -0.52 -8.90 18.14
N LEU A 201 -0.16 -10.05 17.60
CA LEU A 201 -1.11 -11.08 17.19
C LEU A 201 -1.44 -12.09 18.30
N PHE A 202 -0.46 -12.43 19.15
CA PHE A 202 -0.56 -13.61 20.04
C PHE A 202 -0.38 -13.28 21.53
N TYR A 203 0.09 -12.08 21.89
CA TYR A 203 0.23 -11.67 23.29
C TYR A 203 -0.73 -10.50 23.56
N VAL A 204 -1.87 -10.83 24.11
CA VAL A 204 -2.82 -9.87 24.70
C VAL A 204 -2.55 -9.75 26.18
#